data_62ed532a9ac96fe36529a824ab92c236
#
_entry.id   62ed532a9ac96fe36529a824ab92c236
#
_cell.length_a   1.000
_cell.length_b   1.000
_cell.length_c   1.000
_cell.angle_alpha   90.00
_cell.angle_beta   90.00
_cell.angle_gamma   90.00
#
_symmetry.space_group_name_H-M   'P 1'
#
loop_
_entity.id
_entity.type
_entity.pdbx_description
1 polymer ?
#
loop_
_entity_poly.entity_id
_entity_poly.type
_entity_poly.pdbx_seq_one_letter_code
_entity_poly.pdbx_strand_id
1 'polypeptide(L)'
;YEAADFTNPEKIVAILDDLWQNADERIKDRKAEGQLAFFVTSDLYYAYEKYLDSKGADAAYAESTNGRQGLAYHGIPLVDVRLGAYLADTSLHKSFCLLTDRRNLVLAVNTSDFPGNEVRMWYNPDLMENRQRAVFMAGCDVIDETMLSYAFRV
;
A
#
# COMPACT_ATOMS: atom_id res chain seq x y z
N TYR A 1 -15.53 -3.19 -9.62
CA TYR A 1 -16.06 -1.86 -9.31
C TYR A 1 -15.77 -0.87 -10.43
N GLU A 2 -16.65 0.10 -10.64
CA GLU A 2 -16.46 1.16 -11.62
C GLU A 2 -15.59 2.30 -11.07
N ALA A 3 -15.04 3.12 -11.97
CA ALA A 3 -14.24 4.28 -11.59
C ALA A 3 -14.95 5.27 -10.64
N ALA A 4 -16.26 5.45 -10.84
CA ALA A 4 -17.07 6.32 -10.02
C ALA A 4 -17.26 5.82 -8.59
N ASP A 5 -17.11 4.51 -8.35
CA ASP A 5 -17.27 3.91 -7.03
C ASP A 5 -16.12 4.28 -6.10
N PHE A 6 -14.90 4.38 -6.64
CA PHE A 6 -13.71 4.76 -5.88
C PHE A 6 -13.61 6.24 -5.52
N THR A 7 -14.42 7.07 -6.12
CA THR A 7 -14.46 8.51 -5.84
C THR A 7 -15.73 8.94 -5.10
N ASN A 8 -16.71 8.04 -4.94
CA ASN A 8 -17.95 8.32 -4.26
C ASN A 8 -17.83 8.04 -2.76
N PRO A 9 -17.99 9.05 -1.89
CA PRO A 9 -17.82 8.89 -0.45
C PRO A 9 -18.71 7.83 0.19
N GLU A 10 -19.93 7.63 -0.30
CA GLU A 10 -20.86 6.65 0.27
C GLU A 10 -20.53 5.22 -0.15
N LYS A 11 -20.05 5.03 -1.39
CA LYS A 11 -19.74 3.69 -1.91
C LYS A 11 -18.43 3.14 -1.35
N ILE A 12 -17.51 3.99 -0.93
CA ILE A 12 -16.23 3.57 -0.34
C ILE A 12 -16.40 2.75 0.91
N VAL A 13 -17.34 3.13 1.78
CA VAL A 13 -17.63 2.37 2.99
C VAL A 13 -18.12 0.97 2.62
N ALA A 14 -18.97 0.87 1.59
CA ALA A 14 -19.43 -0.43 1.10
C ALA A 14 -18.30 -1.29 0.53
N ILE A 15 -17.33 -0.69 -0.16
CA ILE A 15 -16.13 -1.40 -0.66
C ILE A 15 -15.27 -1.92 0.51
N LEU A 16 -15.03 -1.09 1.53
CA LEU A 16 -14.27 -1.49 2.71
C LEU A 16 -14.97 -2.59 3.52
N ASP A 17 -16.30 -2.50 3.65
CA ASP A 17 -17.12 -3.54 4.28
C ASP A 17 -17.07 -4.85 3.50
N ASP A 18 -17.23 -4.79 2.20
CA ASP A 18 -17.19 -5.97 1.31
C ASP A 18 -15.83 -6.68 1.40
N LEU A 19 -14.73 -5.92 1.38
CA LEU A 19 -13.40 -6.47 1.58
C LEU A 19 -13.22 -7.13 2.94
N TRP A 20 -13.77 -6.55 3.99
CA TRP A 20 -13.71 -7.12 5.33
C TRP A 20 -14.57 -8.36 5.48
N GLN A 21 -15.79 -8.35 4.94
CA GLN A 21 -16.70 -9.49 5.04
C GLN A 21 -16.21 -10.70 4.26
N ASN A 22 -15.67 -10.47 3.05
CA ASN A 22 -15.15 -11.53 2.18
C ASN A 22 -13.70 -11.92 2.49
N ALA A 23 -13.05 -11.27 3.46
CA ALA A 23 -11.71 -11.66 3.89
C ALA A 23 -11.72 -13.04 4.56
N ASP A 24 -10.63 -13.80 4.36
CA ASP A 24 -10.39 -15.08 5.02
C ASP A 24 -10.43 -14.90 6.56
N GLU A 25 -10.95 -15.90 7.28
CA GLU A 25 -11.06 -15.87 8.74
C GLU A 25 -9.70 -15.67 9.41
N ARG A 26 -8.64 -16.20 8.84
CA ARG A 26 -7.26 -16.03 9.33
C ARG A 26 -6.81 -14.56 9.31
N ILE A 27 -7.32 -13.75 8.36
CA ILE A 27 -7.09 -12.31 8.34
C ILE A 27 -7.84 -11.67 9.51
N LYS A 28 -9.10 -12.05 9.71
CA LYS A 28 -9.94 -11.53 10.78
C LYS A 28 -9.37 -11.82 12.16
N ASP A 29 -8.82 -13.02 12.37
CA ASP A 29 -8.17 -13.41 13.62
C ASP A 29 -6.94 -12.55 13.94
N ARG A 30 -6.20 -12.14 12.92
CA ARG A 30 -5.00 -11.27 13.08
C ARG A 30 -5.32 -9.80 13.37
N LYS A 31 -6.58 -9.41 13.36
CA LYS A 31 -6.97 -8.02 13.68
C LYS A 31 -6.46 -7.60 15.07
N ALA A 32 -6.53 -8.50 16.05
CA ALA A 32 -6.05 -8.24 17.41
C ALA A 32 -4.54 -8.00 17.49
N GLU A 33 -3.75 -8.49 16.53
CA GLU A 33 -2.30 -8.29 16.49
C GLU A 33 -1.89 -6.89 16.01
N GLY A 34 -2.82 -6.10 15.44
CA GLY A 34 -2.57 -4.74 14.95
C GLY A 34 -1.66 -4.66 13.70
N GLN A 35 -1.46 -5.79 13.01
CA GLN A 35 -0.60 -5.85 11.81
C GLN A 35 -1.36 -5.72 10.50
N LEU A 36 -2.69 -5.77 10.55
CA LEU A 36 -3.52 -5.55 9.39
C LEU A 36 -3.48 -4.10 8.93
N ALA A 37 -3.58 -3.90 7.62
CA ALA A 37 -3.74 -2.59 7.01
C ALA A 37 -4.56 -2.68 5.73
N PHE A 38 -5.32 -1.63 5.46
CA PHE A 38 -5.87 -1.36 4.14
C PHE A 38 -4.86 -0.52 3.36
N PHE A 39 -4.28 -1.09 2.31
CA PHE A 39 -3.46 -0.36 1.36
C PHE A 39 -4.35 0.19 0.26
N VAL A 40 -4.45 1.49 0.16
CA VAL A 40 -5.41 2.16 -0.72
C VAL A 40 -4.73 3.18 -1.62
N THR A 41 -5.30 3.42 -2.78
CA THR A 41 -4.89 4.52 -3.64
C THR A 41 -5.40 5.86 -3.11
N SER A 42 -4.72 6.94 -3.48
CA SER A 42 -4.99 8.29 -2.94
C SER A 42 -6.40 8.80 -3.22
N ASP A 43 -7.01 8.38 -4.32
CA ASP A 43 -8.40 8.71 -4.67
C ASP A 43 -9.39 8.13 -3.65
N LEU A 44 -9.24 6.85 -3.31
CA LEU A 44 -10.06 6.18 -2.32
C LEU A 44 -9.81 6.77 -0.92
N TYR A 45 -8.55 7.01 -0.57
CA TYR A 45 -8.20 7.60 0.72
C TYR A 45 -8.88 8.96 0.92
N TYR A 46 -8.79 9.84 -0.09
CA TYR A 46 -9.40 11.16 -0.06
C TYR A 46 -10.93 11.13 -0.04
N ALA A 47 -11.54 10.20 -0.76
CA ALA A 47 -12.99 10.07 -0.75
C ALA A 47 -13.52 9.52 0.60
N TYR A 48 -12.75 8.67 1.28
CA TYR A 48 -13.07 8.24 2.64
C TYR A 48 -12.94 9.39 3.66
N GLU A 49 -11.92 10.22 3.51
CA GLU A 49 -11.77 11.45 4.31
C GLU A 49 -12.99 12.36 4.17
N LYS A 50 -13.44 12.62 2.94
CA LYS A 50 -14.68 13.39 2.68
C LYS A 50 -15.92 12.76 3.29
N TYR A 51 -16.01 11.44 3.28
CA TYR A 51 -17.12 10.74 3.93
C TYR A 51 -17.14 11.04 5.43
N LEU A 52 -16.00 10.95 6.10
CA LEU A 52 -15.86 11.22 7.53
C LEU A 52 -16.20 12.68 7.87
N ASP A 53 -15.69 13.62 7.07
CA ASP A 53 -16.00 15.05 7.23
C ASP A 53 -17.50 15.30 7.14
N SER A 54 -18.20 14.63 6.23
CA SER A 54 -19.65 14.76 6.07
C SER A 54 -20.44 14.22 7.27
N LYS A 55 -19.87 13.29 8.02
CA LYS A 55 -20.47 12.68 9.21
C LYS A 55 -20.07 13.38 10.51
N GLY A 56 -19.11 14.31 10.47
CA GLY A 56 -18.59 14.98 11.66
C GLY A 56 -17.86 14.03 12.62
N ALA A 57 -17.20 13.02 12.08
CA ALA A 57 -16.61 11.93 12.85
C ALA A 57 -15.12 12.16 13.12
N ASP A 58 -14.78 13.11 13.99
CA ASP A 58 -13.39 13.32 14.46
C ASP A 58 -12.77 12.04 15.09
N ALA A 59 -13.61 11.15 15.59
CA ALA A 59 -13.17 9.89 16.22
C ALA A 59 -12.64 8.83 15.24
N ALA A 60 -12.72 9.04 13.95
CA ALA A 60 -12.24 8.10 12.94
C ALA A 60 -10.74 8.24 12.64
N TYR A 61 -10.11 9.31 13.11
CA TYR A 61 -8.66 9.47 13.00
C TYR A 61 -7.98 8.63 14.09
N ALA A 62 -7.34 7.53 13.68
CA ALA A 62 -6.53 6.73 14.57
C ALA A 62 -5.11 7.32 14.68
N GLU A 63 -4.54 7.34 15.88
CA GLU A 63 -3.12 7.56 16.04
C GLU A 63 -2.34 6.42 15.37
N SER A 64 -1.53 6.75 14.37
CA SER A 64 -0.62 5.78 13.81
C SER A 64 0.54 5.52 14.77
N THR A 65 1.18 4.36 14.63
CA THR A 65 2.30 3.89 15.47
C THR A 65 3.47 4.88 15.60
N ASN A 66 3.49 5.95 14.80
CA ASN A 66 4.53 6.99 14.81
C ASN A 66 4.01 8.38 15.26
N GLY A 67 2.87 8.43 15.97
CA GLY A 67 2.29 9.69 16.43
C GLY A 67 1.70 10.56 15.30
N ARG A 68 1.55 10.02 14.09
CA ARG A 68 0.83 10.67 12.99
C ARG A 68 -0.62 10.24 13.02
N GLN A 69 -1.52 11.19 12.98
CA GLN A 69 -2.94 10.92 12.79
C GLN A 69 -3.14 10.32 11.39
N GLY A 70 -3.86 9.21 11.32
CA GLY A 70 -4.20 8.53 10.08
C GLY A 70 -5.65 8.06 10.10
N LEU A 71 -6.21 7.84 8.93
CA LEU A 71 -7.54 7.27 8.80
C LEU A 71 -7.53 5.80 9.19
N ALA A 72 -8.59 5.35 9.84
CA ALA A 72 -8.80 3.95 10.18
C ALA A 72 -10.24 3.54 9.90
N TYR A 73 -10.43 2.29 9.50
CA TYR A 73 -11.74 1.67 9.32
C TYR A 73 -11.85 0.47 10.25
N HIS A 74 -12.83 0.51 11.17
CA HIS A 74 -12.99 -0.50 12.24
C HIS A 74 -11.70 -0.81 13.03
N GLY A 75 -10.86 0.20 13.26
CA GLY A 75 -9.60 0.05 13.97
C GLY A 75 -8.45 -0.52 13.13
N ILE A 76 -8.64 -0.71 11.83
CA ILE A 76 -7.59 -1.10 10.89
C ILE A 76 -7.13 0.16 10.14
N PRO A 77 -5.84 0.51 10.17
CA PRO A 77 -5.34 1.71 9.51
C PRO A 77 -5.46 1.64 7.99
N LEU A 78 -5.84 2.76 7.38
CA LEU A 78 -5.77 2.98 5.94
C LEU A 78 -4.40 3.60 5.61
N VAL A 79 -3.69 2.98 4.68
CA VAL A 79 -2.36 3.42 4.22
C VAL A 79 -2.48 3.89 2.77
N ASP A 80 -2.29 5.19 2.54
CA ASP A 80 -2.17 5.74 1.19
C ASP A 80 -0.82 5.36 0.57
N VAL A 81 -0.85 4.52 -0.47
CA VAL A 81 0.36 3.99 -1.12
C VAL A 81 0.98 4.94 -2.16
N ARG A 82 0.32 6.02 -2.53
CA ARG A 82 0.83 7.10 -3.42
C ARG A 82 1.48 6.62 -4.71
N LEU A 83 0.91 5.61 -5.34
CA LEU A 83 1.42 5.02 -6.57
C LEU A 83 0.93 5.71 -7.86
N GLY A 84 0.23 6.85 -7.76
CA GLY A 84 -0.41 7.52 -8.90
C GLY A 84 0.54 7.81 -10.07
N ALA A 85 1.79 8.18 -9.80
CA ALA A 85 2.78 8.44 -10.84
C ALA A 85 3.23 7.16 -11.58
N TYR A 86 3.22 6.02 -10.90
CA TYR A 86 3.66 4.74 -11.47
C TYR A 86 2.53 3.99 -12.18
N LEU A 87 1.29 4.21 -11.75
CA LEU A 87 0.11 3.56 -12.33
C LEU A 87 -0.41 4.28 -13.58
N ALA A 88 0.02 5.51 -13.85
CA ALA A 88 -0.46 6.31 -14.98
C ALA A 88 -0.13 5.69 -16.35
N ASP A 89 1.05 5.09 -16.48
CA ASP A 89 1.59 4.56 -17.74
C ASP A 89 1.43 3.04 -17.90
N THR A 90 0.78 2.37 -16.95
CA THR A 90 0.63 0.93 -16.97
C THR A 90 -0.79 0.51 -17.31
N SER A 91 -0.95 -0.69 -17.85
CA SER A 91 -2.26 -1.34 -18.00
C SER A 91 -2.84 -1.83 -16.66
N LEU A 92 -2.18 -1.51 -15.55
CA LEU A 92 -2.60 -1.87 -14.21
C LEU A 92 -3.80 -1.00 -13.78
N HIS A 93 -4.55 -1.54 -12.84
CA HIS A 93 -5.71 -0.86 -12.28
C HIS A 93 -5.30 0.44 -11.57
N LYS A 94 -5.87 1.57 -11.99
CA LYS A 94 -5.53 2.91 -11.48
C LYS A 94 -5.97 3.13 -10.05
N SER A 95 -7.00 2.43 -9.62
CA SER A 95 -7.55 2.53 -8.26
C SER A 95 -7.72 1.13 -7.70
N PHE A 96 -7.24 0.93 -6.48
CA PHE A 96 -7.37 -0.33 -5.77
C PHE A 96 -7.44 -0.13 -4.25
N CYS A 97 -7.97 -1.14 -3.60
CA CYS A 97 -7.92 -1.32 -2.17
C CYS A 97 -7.49 -2.75 -1.87
N LEU A 98 -6.51 -2.92 -1.02
CA LEU A 98 -5.96 -4.21 -0.62
C LEU A 98 -5.98 -4.31 0.90
N LEU A 99 -6.64 -5.34 1.45
CA LEU A 99 -6.59 -5.69 2.86
C LEU A 99 -5.68 -6.90 3.04
N THR A 100 -4.63 -6.74 3.82
CA THR A 100 -3.71 -7.83 4.16
C THR A 100 -2.92 -7.54 5.44
N ASP A 101 -2.23 -8.56 5.96
CA ASP A 101 -1.19 -8.41 6.98
C ASP A 101 0.07 -7.80 6.34
N ARG A 102 0.66 -6.80 6.98
CA ARG A 102 1.90 -6.15 6.49
C ARG A 102 3.05 -7.12 6.31
N ARG A 103 3.08 -8.20 7.10
CA ARG A 103 4.10 -9.26 7.03
C ARG A 103 3.92 -10.18 5.83
N ASN A 104 2.75 -10.15 5.19
CA ASN A 104 2.47 -10.92 3.99
C ASN A 104 3.11 -10.33 2.73
N LEU A 105 3.46 -9.05 2.77
CA LEU A 105 4.16 -8.35 1.70
C LEU A 105 5.65 -8.37 1.99
N VAL A 106 6.43 -9.03 1.14
CA VAL A 106 7.87 -9.18 1.33
C VAL A 106 8.67 -8.50 0.24
N LEU A 107 9.78 -7.89 0.67
CA LEU A 107 10.81 -7.38 -0.20
C LEU A 107 12.04 -8.29 -0.06
N ALA A 108 12.37 -9.01 -1.11
CA ALA A 108 13.56 -9.83 -1.19
C ALA A 108 14.71 -9.02 -1.80
N VAL A 109 15.81 -8.92 -1.09
CA VAL A 109 17.04 -8.27 -1.57
C VAL A 109 18.19 -9.26 -1.46
N ASN A 110 18.94 -9.41 -2.53
CA ASN A 110 20.13 -10.26 -2.48
C ASN A 110 21.25 -9.52 -1.73
N THR A 111 21.69 -10.08 -0.59
CA THR A 111 22.70 -9.49 0.29
C THR A 111 24.06 -10.16 0.21
N SER A 112 24.17 -11.34 -0.40
CA SER A 112 25.40 -12.13 -0.46
C SER A 112 25.75 -12.60 -1.85
N ASP A 113 27.05 -12.59 -2.18
CA ASP A 113 27.73 -13.31 -3.25
C ASP A 113 27.35 -13.01 -4.70
N PHE A 114 26.49 -12.04 -4.96
CA PHE A 114 26.22 -11.65 -6.33
C PHE A 114 27.03 -10.40 -6.71
N PRO A 115 27.71 -10.41 -7.89
CA PRO A 115 28.42 -9.21 -8.37
C PRO A 115 27.51 -7.99 -8.60
N GLY A 116 26.23 -8.13 -8.34
CA GLY A 116 25.21 -7.10 -8.48
C GLY A 116 24.90 -6.27 -7.24
N ASN A 117 25.46 -6.58 -6.06
CA ASN A 117 25.31 -5.76 -4.85
C ASN A 117 26.56 -4.89 -4.60
N GLU A 118 27.18 -4.41 -5.63
CA GLU A 118 28.42 -3.69 -5.54
C GLU A 118 28.20 -2.20 -5.83
N VAL A 119 28.64 -1.37 -4.92
CA VAL A 119 28.80 0.07 -5.17
C VAL A 119 30.25 0.33 -5.53
N ARG A 120 30.52 0.66 -6.80
CA ARG A 120 31.84 1.05 -7.29
C ARG A 120 31.90 2.56 -7.46
N MET A 121 32.99 3.12 -6.95
CA MET A 121 33.35 4.51 -7.19
C MET A 121 34.72 4.55 -7.83
N TRP A 122 34.86 5.31 -8.91
CA TRP A 122 36.14 5.48 -9.58
C TRP A 122 36.27 6.87 -10.18
N TYR A 123 37.49 7.35 -10.25
CA TYR A 123 37.80 8.58 -10.94
C TYR A 123 38.05 8.27 -12.43
N ASN A 124 37.41 9.02 -13.33
CA ASN A 124 37.67 8.97 -14.76
C ASN A 124 38.63 10.13 -15.13
N PRO A 125 39.89 9.86 -15.43
CA PRO A 125 40.86 10.90 -15.74
C PRO A 125 40.63 11.58 -17.09
N ASP A 126 39.97 10.91 -18.03
CA ASP A 126 39.72 11.44 -19.37
C ASP A 126 38.66 12.57 -19.35
N LEU A 127 37.69 12.47 -18.44
CA LEU A 127 36.62 13.44 -18.28
C LEU A 127 36.75 14.28 -17.00
N MET A 128 37.79 14.05 -16.21
CA MET A 128 38.02 14.70 -14.91
C MET A 128 36.82 14.64 -13.98
N GLU A 129 36.10 13.52 -13.96
CA GLU A 129 34.88 13.34 -13.14
C GLU A 129 34.95 12.08 -12.26
N ASN A 130 34.27 12.14 -11.11
CA ASN A 130 34.04 10.98 -10.28
C ASN A 130 32.80 10.25 -10.77
N ARG A 131 32.93 8.96 -11.06
CA ARG A 131 31.82 8.09 -11.45
C ARG A 131 31.49 7.12 -10.35
N GLN A 132 30.18 6.86 -10.20
CA GLN A 132 29.68 5.84 -9.29
C GLN A 132 28.68 4.95 -10.03
N ARG A 133 28.70 3.66 -9.69
CA ARG A 133 27.76 2.67 -10.16
C ARG A 133 27.28 1.85 -8.98
N ALA A 134 25.96 1.75 -8.82
CA ALA A 134 25.35 0.80 -7.90
C ALA A 134 24.52 -0.19 -8.72
N VAL A 135 24.68 -1.48 -8.42
CA VAL A 135 23.86 -2.55 -9.01
C VAL A 135 23.30 -3.36 -7.85
N PHE A 136 22.01 -3.58 -7.86
CA PHE A 136 21.32 -4.40 -6.85
C PHE A 136 20.19 -5.20 -7.51
N MET A 137 19.85 -6.32 -6.90
CA MET A 137 18.69 -7.11 -7.27
C MET A 137 17.68 -7.05 -6.13
N ALA A 138 16.46 -6.71 -6.46
CA ALA A 138 15.34 -6.71 -5.54
C ALA A 138 14.11 -7.34 -6.21
N GLY A 139 13.33 -8.07 -5.45
CA GLY A 139 12.07 -8.64 -5.87
C GLY A 139 11.01 -8.39 -4.79
N CYS A 140 9.77 -8.21 -5.19
CA CYS A 140 8.63 -8.12 -4.27
C CYS A 140 7.72 -9.31 -4.53
N ASP A 141 7.21 -9.89 -3.45
CA ASP A 141 6.28 -11.01 -3.55
C ASP A 141 5.33 -11.04 -2.35
N VAL A 142 4.33 -11.88 -2.46
CA VAL A 142 3.34 -12.14 -1.42
C VAL A 142 3.56 -13.55 -0.89
N ILE A 143 3.64 -13.71 0.43
CA ILE A 143 3.90 -15.03 1.04
C ILE A 143 2.71 -15.97 0.85
N ASP A 144 1.50 -15.48 1.08
CA ASP A 144 0.26 -16.26 0.99
C ASP A 144 -0.82 -15.45 0.26
N GLU A 145 -1.14 -15.85 -0.95
CA GLU A 145 -2.15 -15.20 -1.78
C GLU A 145 -3.57 -15.33 -1.21
N THR A 146 -3.83 -16.37 -0.41
CA THR A 146 -5.14 -16.55 0.21
C THR A 146 -5.39 -15.57 1.36
N MET A 147 -4.33 -14.96 1.88
CA MET A 147 -4.40 -13.90 2.89
C MET A 147 -4.46 -12.49 2.30
N LEU A 148 -5.04 -12.37 1.14
CA LEU A 148 -5.31 -11.11 0.46
C LEU A 148 -6.81 -10.97 0.21
N SER A 149 -7.37 -9.81 0.57
CA SER A 149 -8.69 -9.38 0.09
C SER A 149 -8.50 -8.08 -0.68
N TYR A 150 -8.93 -8.04 -1.94
CA TYR A 150 -8.65 -6.91 -2.80
C TYR A 150 -9.85 -6.49 -3.63
N ALA A 151 -9.97 -5.20 -3.86
CA ALA A 151 -10.90 -4.59 -4.80
C ALA A 151 -10.13 -3.67 -5.73
N PHE A 152 -10.45 -3.72 -7.01
CA PHE A 152 -9.82 -2.88 -8.01
C PHE A 152 -10.83 -2.33 -9.00
N ARG A 153 -10.44 -1.25 -9.62
CA ARG A 153 -11.19 -0.63 -10.70
C ARG A 153 -11.00 -1.43 -12.00
N VAL A 154 -12.09 -1.86 -12.60
CA VAL A 154 -12.13 -2.45 -13.93
C VAL A 154 -12.13 -1.37 -15.01
#